data_c57c52e265e9028a111336d40997c6f4
#
_entry.id   c57c52e265e9028a111336d40997c6f4
#
_cell.length_a   1.000
_cell.length_b   1.000
_cell.length_c   1.000
_cell.angle_alpha   90.00
_cell.angle_beta   90.00
_cell.angle_gamma   90.00
#
_symmetry.space_group_name_H-M   'P 1'
#
loop_
_entity.id
_entity.type
_entity.pdbx_description
1 polymer ?
#
loop_
_entity_poly.entity_id
_entity_poly.type
_entity_poly.pdbx_seq_one_letter_code
_entity_poly.pdbx_strand_id
1 'polypeptide(L)'
;MKRVAAAVRPGLAARVRRVEGAPVVAVRLWLDAGTRAEAIPGQGLLTGRMLEEGTRRRDWRRIAADAEDRGMDLSSFGAFEGHGVNVDALAPDWELALDWAAELLREPSFPEERCAWLGKQAAAELEGLADQPDVKAAWGFLEHLYTPHPRCRPVHGNVASLLAITAADCADFHRRALDGGVIAAVAGVIDEEAVERRLQSLFADLPARRRPFPPPPAPVGLPDRRHQVTVESADQAHLYIGHLTVPRRHPDYAALELLAVILGSGAGLTGRIPERIREREGLAYTAYAQTLAGAGEDPGRLVAYVATSPDTAAQAELGVAEEIARLVDHGIDERELEDARSYLLGREPFRRETARRWADLLLEAEQYGLPLDDSQRRTADLRALDRRTCEAAARSHLRPAELRVTIGLPG
;
A
#
# COMPACT_ATOMS: atom_id res chain seq x y z
N MET A 1 18.36 -3.87 23.34
CA MET A 1 17.97 -3.83 21.92
C MET A 1 18.01 -5.24 21.39
N LYS A 2 16.86 -5.89 21.11
CA LYS A 2 16.86 -7.22 20.49
C LYS A 2 17.17 -7.02 18.99
N ARG A 3 18.09 -7.82 18.48
CA ARG A 3 18.59 -7.76 17.10
C ARG A 3 17.47 -8.23 16.16
N VAL A 4 17.18 -7.51 15.10
CA VAL A 4 16.41 -8.05 13.97
C VAL A 4 17.38 -8.93 13.20
N ALA A 5 17.12 -10.23 13.18
CA ALA A 5 17.95 -11.14 12.41
C ALA A 5 17.56 -11.02 10.93
N ALA A 6 18.55 -10.90 10.06
CA ALA A 6 18.38 -10.89 8.62
C ALA A 6 19.12 -12.07 8.01
N ALA A 7 18.37 -13.08 7.58
CA ALA A 7 18.93 -14.17 6.80
C ALA A 7 18.87 -13.81 5.32
N VAL A 8 20.03 -13.66 4.68
CA VAL A 8 20.11 -13.43 3.23
C VAL A 8 20.74 -14.67 2.59
N ARG A 9 19.96 -15.41 1.83
CA ARG A 9 20.44 -16.41 0.85
C ARG A 9 20.12 -15.92 -0.57
N PRO A 10 20.75 -16.47 -1.60
CA PRO A 10 20.57 -15.96 -2.96
C PRO A 10 19.11 -15.75 -3.40
N GLY A 11 18.20 -16.65 -3.06
CA GLY A 11 16.77 -16.58 -3.45
C GLY A 11 15.81 -16.10 -2.36
N LEU A 12 16.31 -15.84 -1.14
CA LEU A 12 15.49 -15.50 0.02
C LEU A 12 16.05 -14.27 0.73
N ALA A 13 15.22 -13.25 0.94
CA ALA A 13 15.48 -12.20 1.92
C ALA A 13 14.50 -12.37 3.08
N ALA A 14 15.01 -12.57 4.29
CA ALA A 14 14.16 -12.82 5.44
C ALA A 14 14.48 -11.87 6.58
N ARG A 15 13.42 -11.38 7.23
CA ARG A 15 13.50 -10.62 8.49
C ARG A 15 12.67 -11.33 9.55
N VAL A 16 13.30 -11.64 10.65
CA VAL A 16 12.69 -12.37 11.75
C VAL A 16 12.83 -11.57 13.03
N ARG A 17 11.76 -11.53 13.82
CA ARG A 17 11.75 -10.79 15.08
C ARG A 17 10.93 -11.49 16.15
N ARG A 18 11.54 -11.74 17.29
CA ARG A 18 10.83 -12.12 18.50
C ARG A 18 10.09 -10.90 19.07
N VAL A 19 8.79 -11.05 19.24
CA VAL A 19 7.89 -10.08 19.88
C VAL A 19 7.29 -10.71 21.11
N GLU A 20 7.36 -10.02 22.25
CA GLU A 20 6.73 -10.46 23.50
C GLU A 20 5.28 -10.01 23.54
N GLY A 21 4.41 -10.74 24.20
CA GLY A 21 3.00 -10.45 24.35
C GLY A 21 2.11 -11.67 24.11
N ALA A 22 1.07 -11.51 23.31
CA ALA A 22 0.18 -12.62 22.95
C ALA A 22 0.97 -13.76 22.28
N PRO A 23 0.68 -15.03 22.62
CA PRO A 23 1.40 -16.19 22.11
C PRO A 23 1.03 -16.51 20.65
N VAL A 24 1.33 -15.59 19.77
CA VAL A 24 1.00 -15.68 18.34
C VAL A 24 2.26 -15.48 17.49
N VAL A 25 2.20 -15.95 16.25
CA VAL A 25 3.17 -15.72 15.18
C VAL A 25 2.46 -15.18 13.95
N ALA A 26 3.07 -14.22 13.30
CA ALA A 26 2.65 -13.68 12.01
C ALA A 26 3.73 -13.95 10.97
N VAL A 27 3.34 -14.57 9.86
CA VAL A 27 4.17 -14.91 8.71
C VAL A 27 3.70 -14.11 7.50
N ARG A 28 4.61 -13.47 6.80
CA ARG A 28 4.38 -12.77 5.53
C ARG A 28 5.35 -13.29 4.50
N LEU A 29 4.84 -13.84 3.42
CA LEU A 29 5.63 -14.21 2.25
C LEU A 29 5.20 -13.35 1.07
N TRP A 30 6.18 -12.76 0.39
CA TRP A 30 5.95 -11.77 -0.66
C TRP A 30 6.80 -12.07 -1.89
N LEU A 31 6.21 -11.87 -3.06
CA LEU A 31 6.87 -11.86 -4.37
C LEU A 31 6.75 -10.47 -5.00
N ASP A 32 7.86 -9.91 -5.49
CA ASP A 32 7.94 -8.57 -6.10
C ASP A 32 7.30 -8.55 -7.50
N ALA A 33 6.03 -8.91 -7.58
CA ALA A 33 5.26 -8.92 -8.82
C ALA A 33 3.77 -8.73 -8.52
N GLY A 34 3.26 -7.57 -8.79
CA GLY A 34 1.86 -7.19 -8.67
C GLY A 34 1.35 -6.50 -9.93
N THR A 35 0.30 -5.70 -9.81
CA THR A 35 -0.25 -4.90 -10.92
C THR A 35 0.79 -4.01 -11.59
N ARG A 36 1.82 -3.61 -10.85
CA ARG A 36 2.97 -2.84 -11.36
C ARG A 36 3.72 -3.56 -12.48
N ALA A 37 3.72 -4.90 -12.48
CA ALA A 37 4.52 -5.77 -13.35
C ALA A 37 3.69 -6.56 -14.37
N GLU A 38 2.37 -6.50 -14.29
CA GLU A 38 1.46 -7.30 -15.12
C GLU A 38 1.40 -6.84 -16.58
N ALA A 39 1.27 -7.81 -17.48
CA ALA A 39 1.01 -7.56 -18.88
C ALA A 39 -0.50 -7.45 -19.19
N ILE A 40 -1.31 -8.21 -18.48
CA ILE A 40 -2.78 -8.22 -18.59
C ILE A 40 -3.35 -7.53 -17.36
N PRO A 41 -4.13 -6.43 -17.52
CA PRO A 41 -4.72 -5.72 -16.38
C PRO A 41 -5.53 -6.64 -15.46
N GLY A 42 -5.21 -6.65 -14.15
CA GLY A 42 -5.82 -7.52 -13.14
C GLY A 42 -5.15 -8.89 -12.95
N GLN A 43 -4.14 -9.22 -13.76
CA GLN A 43 -3.41 -10.48 -13.65
C GLN A 43 -2.72 -10.63 -12.29
N GLY A 44 -2.09 -9.58 -11.78
CA GLY A 44 -1.43 -9.59 -10.47
C GLY A 44 -2.39 -9.85 -9.32
N LEU A 45 -3.59 -9.24 -9.38
CA LEU A 45 -4.65 -9.45 -8.39
C LEU A 45 -5.13 -10.90 -8.39
N LEU A 46 -5.54 -11.41 -9.57
CA LEU A 46 -6.06 -12.78 -9.69
C LEU A 46 -5.01 -13.81 -9.33
N THR A 47 -3.76 -13.62 -9.76
CA THR A 47 -2.65 -14.53 -9.41
C THR A 47 -2.49 -14.62 -7.89
N GLY A 48 -2.51 -13.49 -7.19
CA GLY A 48 -2.42 -13.49 -5.73
C GLY A 48 -3.58 -14.24 -5.09
N ARG A 49 -4.83 -13.96 -5.50
CA ARG A 49 -6.04 -14.63 -4.97
C ARG A 49 -6.06 -16.13 -5.27
N MET A 50 -5.43 -16.58 -6.35
CA MET A 50 -5.39 -17.99 -6.73
C MET A 50 -4.50 -18.85 -5.82
N LEU A 51 -3.61 -18.29 -5.01
CA LEU A 51 -2.67 -19.06 -4.19
C LEU A 51 -3.38 -19.92 -3.13
N GLU A 52 -4.53 -19.50 -2.61
CA GLU A 52 -5.32 -20.26 -1.63
C GLU A 52 -6.40 -21.15 -2.26
N GLU A 53 -6.56 -21.10 -3.58
CA GLU A 53 -7.59 -21.86 -4.30
C GLU A 53 -7.21 -23.33 -4.53
N GLY A 54 -6.00 -23.72 -4.19
CA GLY A 54 -5.51 -25.09 -4.20
C GLY A 54 -4.00 -25.18 -4.36
N THR A 55 -3.46 -26.25 -3.82
CA THR A 55 -2.06 -26.65 -4.00
C THR A 55 -2.00 -28.00 -4.71
N ARG A 56 -0.80 -28.51 -4.96
CA ARG A 56 -0.63 -29.90 -5.46
C ARG A 56 -1.10 -30.96 -4.47
N ARG A 57 -1.30 -30.62 -3.19
CA ARG A 57 -1.60 -31.53 -2.08
C ARG A 57 -3.01 -31.38 -1.56
N ARG A 58 -3.60 -30.17 -1.65
CA ARG A 58 -4.86 -29.81 -1.03
C ARG A 58 -5.68 -28.94 -1.96
N ASP A 59 -6.98 -29.17 -2.03
CA ASP A 59 -7.92 -28.24 -2.64
C ASP A 59 -8.25 -27.09 -1.67
N TRP A 60 -8.93 -26.06 -2.13
CA TRP A 60 -9.28 -24.89 -1.35
C TRP A 60 -10.13 -25.22 -0.11
N ARG A 61 -11.04 -26.24 -0.19
CA ARG A 61 -11.86 -26.65 0.96
C ARG A 61 -11.01 -27.27 2.04
N ARG A 62 -10.05 -28.09 1.63
CA ARG A 62 -9.13 -28.72 2.59
C ARG A 62 -8.19 -27.70 3.22
N ILE A 63 -7.72 -26.70 2.45
CA ILE A 63 -6.91 -25.60 2.96
C ILE A 63 -7.68 -24.81 4.02
N ALA A 64 -8.92 -24.43 3.71
CA ALA A 64 -9.78 -23.69 4.65
C ALA A 64 -10.07 -24.50 5.92
N ALA A 65 -10.49 -25.77 5.78
CA ALA A 65 -10.78 -26.64 6.92
C ALA A 65 -9.55 -26.85 7.82
N ASP A 66 -8.38 -27.13 7.24
CA ASP A 66 -7.14 -27.32 7.99
C ASP A 66 -6.74 -26.04 8.76
N ALA A 67 -6.97 -24.86 8.19
CA ALA A 67 -6.70 -23.58 8.84
C ALA A 67 -7.69 -23.31 9.98
N GLU A 68 -8.98 -23.52 9.75
CA GLU A 68 -10.04 -23.36 10.75
C GLU A 68 -9.85 -24.30 11.95
N ASP A 69 -9.52 -25.57 11.71
CA ASP A 69 -9.26 -26.58 12.77
C ASP A 69 -8.10 -26.17 13.70
N ARG A 70 -7.21 -25.29 13.26
CA ARG A 70 -6.07 -24.76 14.02
C ARG A 70 -6.26 -23.33 14.50
N GLY A 71 -7.37 -22.69 14.16
CA GLY A 71 -7.59 -21.26 14.42
C GLY A 71 -6.53 -20.37 13.76
N MET A 72 -6.02 -20.79 12.60
CA MET A 72 -5.10 -19.99 11.79
C MET A 72 -5.88 -19.06 10.87
N ASP A 73 -5.45 -17.79 10.84
CA ASP A 73 -5.89 -16.82 9.81
C ASP A 73 -4.91 -16.92 8.64
N LEU A 74 -5.38 -17.54 7.55
CA LEU A 74 -4.60 -17.76 6.34
C LEU A 74 -5.28 -17.00 5.20
N SER A 75 -4.51 -16.17 4.51
CA SER A 75 -5.00 -15.42 3.35
C SER A 75 -3.93 -15.25 2.29
N SER A 76 -4.36 -15.19 1.04
CA SER A 76 -3.53 -14.78 -0.07
C SER A 76 -3.99 -13.44 -0.63
N PHE A 77 -3.09 -12.73 -1.31
CA PHE A 77 -3.40 -11.40 -1.83
C PHE A 77 -2.62 -11.09 -3.10
N GLY A 78 -3.25 -10.28 -3.95
CA GLY A 78 -2.59 -9.56 -5.03
C GLY A 78 -2.72 -8.06 -4.81
N ALA A 79 -1.60 -7.34 -4.88
CA ALA A 79 -1.51 -5.90 -4.64
C ALA A 79 -0.80 -5.19 -5.80
N PHE A 80 -0.62 -3.86 -5.67
CA PHE A 80 0.02 -3.09 -6.73
C PHE A 80 1.48 -3.51 -6.97
N GLU A 81 2.28 -3.70 -5.92
CA GLU A 81 3.71 -3.98 -6.04
C GLU A 81 4.06 -5.47 -5.96
N GLY A 82 3.16 -6.31 -5.44
CA GLY A 82 3.43 -7.72 -5.29
C GLY A 82 2.21 -8.55 -4.96
N HIS A 83 2.44 -9.84 -4.83
CA HIS A 83 1.45 -10.80 -4.34
C HIS A 83 2.09 -11.78 -3.36
N GLY A 84 1.29 -12.46 -2.57
CA GLY A 84 1.84 -13.35 -1.55
C GLY A 84 0.82 -13.98 -0.63
N VAL A 85 1.33 -14.45 0.51
CA VAL A 85 0.58 -15.19 1.52
C VAL A 85 0.85 -14.62 2.89
N ASN A 86 -0.21 -14.47 3.68
CA ASN A 86 -0.18 -14.12 5.09
C ASN A 86 -0.71 -15.32 5.91
N VAL A 87 -0.01 -15.67 7.00
CA VAL A 87 -0.51 -16.63 7.96
C VAL A 87 -0.29 -16.08 9.36
N ASP A 88 -1.35 -16.02 10.15
CA ASP A 88 -1.30 -15.70 11.57
C ASP A 88 -1.78 -16.92 12.36
N ALA A 89 -0.98 -17.38 13.31
CA ALA A 89 -1.21 -18.60 14.05
C ALA A 89 -0.85 -18.46 15.54
N LEU A 90 -1.21 -19.47 16.34
CA LEU A 90 -0.66 -19.59 17.68
C LEU A 90 0.84 -19.88 17.62
N ALA A 91 1.61 -19.33 18.55
CA ALA A 91 3.06 -19.48 18.58
C ALA A 91 3.56 -20.93 18.56
N PRO A 92 2.91 -21.92 19.23
CA PRO A 92 3.33 -23.32 19.12
C PRO A 92 3.24 -23.90 17.70
N ASP A 93 2.37 -23.35 16.85
CA ASP A 93 2.14 -23.83 15.48
C ASP A 93 3.02 -23.08 14.45
N TRP A 94 4.06 -22.37 14.85
CA TRP A 94 4.88 -21.54 13.99
C TRP A 94 5.52 -22.31 12.81
N GLU A 95 5.96 -23.56 13.03
CA GLU A 95 6.52 -24.39 11.95
C GLU A 95 5.47 -24.72 10.91
N LEU A 96 4.28 -25.11 11.37
CA LEU A 96 3.16 -25.43 10.50
C LEU A 96 2.69 -24.21 9.71
N ALA A 97 2.65 -23.03 10.33
CA ALA A 97 2.33 -21.77 9.67
C ALA A 97 3.31 -21.44 8.54
N LEU A 98 4.61 -21.63 8.78
CA LEU A 98 5.65 -21.46 7.75
C LEU A 98 5.52 -22.49 6.63
N ASP A 99 5.27 -23.76 6.95
CA ASP A 99 5.13 -24.83 5.98
C ASP A 99 3.93 -24.60 5.07
N TRP A 100 2.80 -24.19 5.61
CA TRP A 100 1.61 -23.90 4.84
C TRP A 100 1.77 -22.64 3.99
N ALA A 101 2.35 -21.58 4.54
CA ALA A 101 2.66 -20.38 3.76
C ALA A 101 3.59 -20.72 2.57
N ALA A 102 4.62 -21.54 2.81
CA ALA A 102 5.54 -21.98 1.77
C ALA A 102 4.88 -22.90 0.74
N GLU A 103 3.99 -23.82 1.16
CA GLU A 103 3.23 -24.68 0.27
C GLU A 103 2.34 -23.86 -0.67
N LEU A 104 1.56 -22.92 -0.14
CA LEU A 104 0.69 -22.04 -0.94
C LEU A 104 1.49 -21.19 -1.93
N LEU A 105 2.67 -20.70 -1.52
CA LEU A 105 3.50 -19.87 -2.39
C LEU A 105 4.27 -20.68 -3.45
N ARG A 106 4.68 -21.90 -3.14
CA ARG A 106 5.58 -22.69 -4.00
C ARG A 106 4.86 -23.72 -4.87
N GLU A 107 3.73 -24.24 -4.41
CA GLU A 107 3.05 -25.36 -5.03
C GLU A 107 1.57 -25.08 -5.39
N PRO A 108 1.17 -23.81 -5.74
CA PRO A 108 -0.21 -23.55 -6.12
C PRO A 108 -0.58 -24.35 -7.37
N SER A 109 -1.81 -24.84 -7.43
CA SER A 109 -2.30 -25.68 -8.53
C SER A 109 -3.03 -24.92 -9.63
N PHE A 110 -3.44 -23.67 -9.37
CA PHE A 110 -4.18 -22.81 -10.29
C PHE A 110 -5.36 -23.52 -10.98
N PRO A 111 -6.41 -23.97 -10.24
CA PRO A 111 -7.53 -24.67 -10.86
C PRO A 111 -8.31 -23.73 -11.80
N GLU A 112 -8.56 -24.18 -13.06
CA GLU A 112 -9.22 -23.37 -14.11
C GLU A 112 -10.61 -22.86 -13.68
N GLU A 113 -11.43 -23.74 -13.07
CA GLU A 113 -12.75 -23.39 -12.58
C GLU A 113 -12.70 -22.27 -11.52
N ARG A 114 -11.71 -22.32 -10.61
CA ARG A 114 -11.54 -21.32 -9.56
C ARG A 114 -11.03 -20.01 -10.13
N CYS A 115 -10.14 -20.04 -11.11
CA CYS A 115 -9.68 -18.86 -11.83
C CYS A 115 -10.85 -18.14 -12.50
N ALA A 116 -11.68 -18.87 -13.25
CA ALA A 116 -12.86 -18.32 -13.89
C ALA A 116 -13.89 -17.76 -12.88
N TRP A 117 -14.04 -18.41 -11.73
CA TRP A 117 -14.93 -17.92 -10.67
C TRP A 117 -14.40 -16.62 -10.04
N LEU A 118 -13.11 -16.58 -9.67
CA LEU A 118 -12.47 -15.36 -9.12
C LEU A 118 -12.48 -14.21 -10.12
N GLY A 119 -12.27 -14.49 -11.41
CA GLY A 119 -12.37 -13.49 -12.47
C GLY A 119 -13.74 -12.80 -12.52
N LYS A 120 -14.83 -13.60 -12.43
CA LYS A 120 -16.20 -13.07 -12.35
C LYS A 120 -16.45 -12.28 -11.06
N GLN A 121 -15.96 -12.79 -9.93
CA GLN A 121 -16.09 -12.09 -8.66
C GLN A 121 -15.35 -10.75 -8.68
N ALA A 122 -14.10 -10.71 -9.15
CA ALA A 122 -13.31 -9.49 -9.26
C ALA A 122 -13.92 -8.49 -10.25
N ALA A 123 -14.56 -8.97 -11.34
CA ALA A 123 -15.27 -8.12 -12.28
C ALA A 123 -16.50 -7.46 -11.63
N ALA A 124 -17.30 -8.22 -10.89
CA ALA A 124 -18.44 -7.70 -10.15
C ALA A 124 -18.02 -6.72 -9.03
N GLU A 125 -16.92 -7.00 -8.32
CA GLU A 125 -16.33 -6.07 -7.34
C GLU A 125 -15.92 -4.74 -8.02
N LEU A 126 -15.27 -4.83 -9.18
CA LEU A 126 -14.84 -3.65 -9.94
C LEU A 126 -16.03 -2.80 -10.40
N GLU A 127 -17.09 -3.42 -10.89
CA GLU A 127 -18.33 -2.75 -11.27
C GLU A 127 -18.96 -2.05 -10.06
N GLY A 128 -19.12 -2.75 -8.93
CA GLY A 128 -19.64 -2.15 -7.70
C GLY A 128 -18.80 -1.01 -7.15
N LEU A 129 -17.46 -1.06 -7.33
CA LEU A 129 -16.57 0.05 -6.99
C LEU A 129 -16.71 1.23 -7.96
N ALA A 130 -16.93 0.96 -9.24
CA ALA A 130 -17.12 2.01 -10.27
C ALA A 130 -18.42 2.79 -10.07
N ASP A 131 -19.40 2.22 -9.36
CA ASP A 131 -20.65 2.90 -8.99
C ASP A 131 -20.47 3.88 -7.81
N GLN A 132 -19.33 3.82 -7.11
CA GLN A 132 -19.03 4.73 -6.00
C GLN A 132 -18.40 6.02 -6.55
N PRO A 133 -19.04 7.20 -6.33
CA PRO A 133 -18.60 8.46 -6.93
C PRO A 133 -17.18 8.89 -6.58
N ASP A 134 -16.82 8.77 -5.32
CA ASP A 134 -15.50 9.10 -4.78
C ASP A 134 -14.42 8.17 -5.34
N VAL A 135 -14.71 6.86 -5.46
CA VAL A 135 -13.79 5.87 -6.03
C VAL A 135 -13.54 6.12 -7.51
N LYS A 136 -14.61 6.38 -8.28
CA LYS A 136 -14.50 6.69 -9.71
C LYS A 136 -13.69 7.95 -9.95
N ALA A 137 -13.93 9.00 -9.16
CA ALA A 137 -13.14 10.23 -9.22
C ALA A 137 -11.66 10.00 -8.79
N ALA A 138 -11.42 9.14 -7.77
CA ALA A 138 -10.07 8.75 -7.38
C ALA A 138 -9.31 8.03 -8.48
N TRP A 139 -9.96 7.11 -9.21
CA TRP A 139 -9.34 6.45 -10.37
C TRP A 139 -9.01 7.43 -11.50
N GLY A 140 -9.90 8.37 -11.80
CA GLY A 140 -9.63 9.46 -12.74
C GLY A 140 -8.42 10.31 -12.30
N PHE A 141 -8.24 10.53 -11.00
CA PHE A 141 -7.07 11.23 -10.47
C PHE A 141 -5.79 10.41 -10.62
N LEU A 142 -5.84 9.09 -10.40
CA LEU A 142 -4.69 8.22 -10.66
C LEU A 142 -4.32 8.21 -12.15
N GLU A 143 -5.29 8.12 -13.04
CA GLU A 143 -5.08 8.23 -14.48
C GLU A 143 -4.44 9.57 -14.85
N HIS A 144 -4.96 10.66 -14.28
CA HIS A 144 -4.48 12.01 -14.49
C HIS A 144 -3.01 12.19 -14.08
N LEU A 145 -2.58 11.57 -12.97
CA LEU A 145 -1.23 11.71 -12.44
C LEU A 145 -0.23 10.70 -13.03
N TYR A 146 -0.66 9.46 -13.26
CA TYR A 146 0.28 8.36 -13.46
C TYR A 146 0.39 7.85 -14.90
N THR A 147 -0.50 8.22 -15.83
CA THR A 147 -0.39 7.76 -17.23
C THR A 147 1.02 8.04 -17.81
N PRO A 148 1.72 7.06 -18.46
CA PRO A 148 1.29 5.68 -18.78
C PRO A 148 1.69 4.62 -17.73
N HIS A 149 2.13 5.02 -16.55
CA HIS A 149 2.55 4.10 -15.48
C HIS A 149 1.37 3.22 -15.02
N PRO A 150 1.54 1.93 -14.68
CA PRO A 150 0.45 1.03 -14.29
C PRO A 150 -0.44 1.51 -13.15
N ARG A 151 0.07 2.38 -12.28
CA ARG A 151 -0.71 3.01 -11.20
C ARG A 151 -1.84 3.92 -11.71
N CYS A 152 -1.90 4.20 -13.01
CA CYS A 152 -2.99 4.98 -13.61
C CYS A 152 -4.34 4.25 -13.64
N ARG A 153 -4.38 2.97 -13.29
CA ARG A 153 -5.59 2.15 -13.31
C ARG A 153 -5.82 1.44 -11.97
N PRO A 154 -7.07 0.98 -11.69
CA PRO A 154 -7.35 0.13 -10.54
C PRO A 154 -6.48 -1.15 -10.52
N VAL A 155 -6.19 -1.67 -9.34
CA VAL A 155 -5.50 -2.97 -9.17
C VAL A 155 -6.29 -4.11 -9.81
N HIS A 156 -7.61 -3.99 -9.88
CA HIS A 156 -8.49 -4.94 -10.55
C HIS A 156 -8.29 -4.98 -12.09
N GLY A 157 -7.69 -3.97 -12.68
CA GLY A 157 -7.61 -3.85 -14.14
C GLY A 157 -8.93 -3.39 -14.76
N ASN A 158 -9.54 -4.20 -15.63
CA ASN A 158 -10.86 -3.92 -16.21
C ASN A 158 -11.67 -5.21 -16.36
N VAL A 159 -13.00 -5.09 -16.49
CA VAL A 159 -13.94 -6.22 -16.57
C VAL A 159 -13.57 -7.20 -17.70
N ALA A 160 -13.27 -6.67 -18.88
CA ALA A 160 -12.95 -7.52 -20.04
C ALA A 160 -11.68 -8.37 -19.81
N SER A 161 -10.63 -7.77 -19.24
CA SER A 161 -9.40 -8.49 -18.92
C SER A 161 -9.61 -9.52 -17.82
N LEU A 162 -10.33 -9.17 -16.75
CA LEU A 162 -10.62 -10.10 -15.65
C LEU A 162 -11.36 -11.36 -16.10
N LEU A 163 -12.30 -11.22 -17.04
CA LEU A 163 -13.05 -12.36 -17.60
C LEU A 163 -12.24 -13.17 -18.63
N ALA A 164 -11.15 -12.62 -19.16
CA ALA A 164 -10.30 -13.27 -20.15
C ALA A 164 -9.05 -13.93 -19.58
N ILE A 165 -8.60 -13.55 -18.37
CA ILE A 165 -7.42 -14.14 -17.72
C ILE A 165 -7.68 -15.62 -17.43
N THR A 166 -6.72 -16.47 -17.84
CA THR A 166 -6.75 -17.92 -17.63
C THR A 166 -5.88 -18.34 -16.45
N ALA A 167 -6.10 -19.54 -15.95
CA ALA A 167 -5.23 -20.14 -14.94
C ALA A 167 -3.77 -20.26 -15.42
N ALA A 168 -3.56 -20.49 -16.71
CA ALA A 168 -2.23 -20.53 -17.30
C ALA A 168 -1.52 -19.18 -17.26
N ASP A 169 -2.24 -18.08 -17.49
CA ASP A 169 -1.70 -16.72 -17.36
C ASP A 169 -1.26 -16.44 -15.93
N CYS A 170 -2.08 -16.82 -14.94
CA CYS A 170 -1.75 -16.69 -13.52
C CYS A 170 -0.53 -17.54 -13.13
N ALA A 171 -0.50 -18.79 -13.57
CA ALA A 171 0.60 -19.71 -13.27
C ALA A 171 1.94 -19.24 -13.87
N ASP A 172 1.95 -18.73 -15.11
CA ASP A 172 3.16 -18.19 -15.74
C ASP A 172 3.65 -16.92 -15.03
N PHE A 173 2.75 -16.01 -14.70
CA PHE A 173 3.08 -14.79 -13.95
C PHE A 173 3.67 -15.12 -12.57
N HIS A 174 3.03 -16.05 -11.84
CA HIS A 174 3.50 -16.50 -10.53
C HIS A 174 4.87 -17.18 -10.60
N ARG A 175 5.08 -18.10 -11.55
CA ARG A 175 6.35 -18.78 -11.75
C ARG A 175 7.49 -17.80 -11.99
N ARG A 176 7.27 -16.79 -12.85
CA ARG A 176 8.26 -15.73 -13.11
C ARG A 176 8.54 -14.91 -11.87
N ALA A 177 7.50 -14.60 -11.07
CA ALA A 177 7.66 -13.88 -9.81
C ALA A 177 8.49 -14.69 -8.79
N LEU A 178 8.20 -15.98 -8.64
CA LEU A 178 8.92 -16.90 -7.75
C LEU A 178 10.41 -17.05 -8.16
N ASP A 179 10.70 -17.10 -9.46
CA ASP A 179 12.06 -17.07 -9.99
C ASP A 179 12.82 -15.76 -9.64
N GLY A 180 12.10 -14.71 -9.28
CA GLY A 180 12.65 -13.45 -8.76
C GLY A 180 13.11 -13.53 -7.31
N GLY A 181 12.71 -14.59 -6.59
CA GLY A 181 12.99 -14.79 -5.16
C GLY A 181 11.87 -14.30 -4.24
N VAL A 182 12.00 -14.65 -2.98
CA VAL A 182 10.99 -14.43 -1.93
C VAL A 182 11.48 -13.42 -0.90
N ILE A 183 10.61 -12.56 -0.45
CA ILE A 183 10.76 -11.80 0.79
C ILE A 183 9.90 -12.48 1.86
N ALA A 184 10.51 -12.77 3.01
CA ALA A 184 9.84 -13.34 4.16
C ALA A 184 9.97 -12.42 5.38
N ALA A 185 8.87 -12.16 6.07
CA ALA A 185 8.88 -11.47 7.34
C ALA A 185 8.11 -12.27 8.38
N VAL A 186 8.74 -12.53 9.53
CA VAL A 186 8.12 -13.33 10.60
C VAL A 186 8.30 -12.60 11.92
N ALA A 187 7.21 -12.44 12.65
CA ALA A 187 7.23 -11.84 13.99
C ALA A 187 6.31 -12.58 14.95
N GLY A 188 6.70 -12.67 16.22
CA GLY A 188 5.89 -13.33 17.24
C GLY A 188 6.67 -13.88 18.41
N VAL A 189 6.03 -14.72 19.21
CA VAL A 189 6.69 -15.45 20.31
C VAL A 189 7.37 -16.69 19.73
N ILE A 190 8.57 -16.50 19.18
CA ILE A 190 9.31 -17.48 18.39
C ILE A 190 10.78 -17.54 18.81
N ASP A 191 11.47 -18.61 18.41
CA ASP A 191 12.92 -18.69 18.34
C ASP A 191 13.37 -18.20 16.96
N GLU A 192 14.06 -17.07 16.92
CA GLU A 192 14.49 -16.41 15.68
C GLU A 192 15.40 -17.32 14.85
N GLU A 193 16.36 -18.01 15.47
CA GLU A 193 17.29 -18.90 14.77
C GLU A 193 16.58 -20.13 14.18
N ALA A 194 15.61 -20.70 14.91
CA ALA A 194 14.82 -21.84 14.43
C ALA A 194 13.99 -21.46 13.21
N VAL A 195 13.31 -20.29 13.27
CA VAL A 195 12.55 -19.74 12.14
C VAL A 195 13.45 -19.48 10.93
N GLU A 196 14.63 -18.88 11.13
CA GLU A 196 15.58 -18.64 10.04
C GLU A 196 16.04 -19.92 9.39
N ARG A 197 16.42 -20.95 10.18
CA ARG A 197 16.80 -22.25 9.64
C ARG A 197 15.65 -22.88 8.83
N ARG A 198 14.40 -22.77 9.32
CA ARG A 198 13.23 -23.31 8.61
C ARG A 198 13.01 -22.61 7.28
N LEU A 199 13.00 -21.28 7.27
CA LEU A 199 12.90 -20.49 6.05
C LEU A 199 14.00 -20.83 5.04
N GLN A 200 15.24 -20.95 5.52
CA GLN A 200 16.37 -21.35 4.67
C GLN A 200 16.20 -22.73 4.06
N SER A 201 15.60 -23.69 4.79
CA SER A 201 15.31 -25.02 4.29
C SER A 201 14.17 -25.01 3.25
N LEU A 202 13.08 -24.27 3.53
CA LEU A 202 11.92 -24.18 2.67
C LEU A 202 12.21 -23.53 1.31
N PHE A 203 13.20 -22.64 1.23
CA PHE A 203 13.54 -21.86 0.04
C PHE A 203 14.99 -22.07 -0.44
N ALA A 204 15.61 -23.24 -0.08
CA ALA A 204 17.02 -23.54 -0.37
C ALA A 204 17.36 -23.62 -1.85
N ASP A 205 16.41 -24.02 -2.68
CA ASP A 205 16.54 -24.29 -4.12
C ASP A 205 16.21 -23.07 -5.00
N LEU A 206 15.77 -21.95 -4.39
CA LEU A 206 15.47 -20.76 -5.18
C LEU A 206 16.72 -20.14 -5.80
N PRO A 207 16.63 -19.66 -7.06
CA PRO A 207 17.72 -18.94 -7.70
C PRO A 207 18.01 -17.63 -6.96
N ALA A 208 19.18 -17.03 -7.24
CA ALA A 208 19.49 -15.71 -6.68
C ALA A 208 18.44 -14.67 -7.03
N ARG A 209 18.07 -13.85 -6.02
CA ARG A 209 17.07 -12.78 -6.21
C ARG A 209 17.46 -11.86 -7.37
N ARG A 210 16.49 -11.60 -8.21
CA ARG A 210 16.59 -10.69 -9.35
C ARG A 210 15.23 -10.00 -9.57
N ARG A 211 15.22 -8.89 -10.27
CA ARG A 211 13.94 -8.30 -10.72
C ARG A 211 13.34 -9.20 -11.82
N PRO A 212 12.19 -9.83 -11.58
CA PRO A 212 11.60 -10.79 -12.53
C PRO A 212 10.96 -10.09 -13.74
N PHE A 213 10.64 -8.81 -13.60
CA PHE A 213 9.98 -7.99 -14.60
C PHE A 213 10.73 -6.68 -14.84
N PRO A 214 10.66 -6.11 -16.05
CA PRO A 214 11.23 -4.81 -16.32
C PRO A 214 10.54 -3.73 -15.48
N PRO A 215 11.23 -2.60 -15.20
CA PRO A 215 10.59 -1.47 -14.55
C PRO A 215 9.46 -0.92 -15.43
N PRO A 216 8.36 -0.45 -14.83
CA PRO A 216 7.29 0.18 -15.59
C PRO A 216 7.76 1.52 -16.19
N PRO A 217 7.03 2.05 -17.19
CA PRO A 217 7.29 3.38 -17.70
C PRO A 217 7.13 4.41 -16.57
N ALA A 218 7.94 5.48 -16.62
CA ALA A 218 7.80 6.57 -15.65
C ALA A 218 6.43 7.25 -15.76
N PRO A 219 5.85 7.71 -14.65
CA PRO A 219 4.61 8.48 -14.68
C PRO A 219 4.86 9.86 -15.30
N VAL A 220 4.04 10.23 -16.26
CA VAL A 220 4.05 11.54 -16.96
C VAL A 220 2.78 12.31 -16.63
N GLY A 221 1.67 11.61 -16.53
CA GLY A 221 0.32 12.16 -16.38
C GLY A 221 -0.30 12.63 -17.70
N LEU A 222 -1.58 12.95 -17.64
CA LEU A 222 -2.29 13.56 -18.75
C LEU A 222 -1.81 15.00 -18.99
N PRO A 223 -1.91 15.54 -20.21
CA PRO A 223 -1.35 16.86 -20.53
C PRO A 223 -2.05 18.02 -19.81
N ASP A 224 -3.36 17.93 -19.64
CA ASP A 224 -4.16 18.99 -19.03
C ASP A 224 -3.99 19.03 -17.51
N ARG A 225 -4.11 20.21 -16.93
CA ARG A 225 -4.06 20.36 -15.46
C ARG A 225 -5.39 20.05 -14.79
N ARG A 226 -6.47 19.99 -15.56
CA ARG A 226 -7.81 19.72 -15.07
C ARG A 226 -8.42 18.55 -15.84
N HIS A 227 -8.91 17.60 -15.11
CA HIS A 227 -9.56 16.39 -15.63
C HIS A 227 -10.96 16.27 -15.03
N GLN A 228 -11.97 16.05 -15.86
CA GLN A 228 -13.34 15.85 -15.42
C GLN A 228 -13.77 14.42 -15.63
N VAL A 229 -14.38 13.84 -14.60
CA VAL A 229 -14.97 12.50 -14.62
C VAL A 229 -16.46 12.62 -14.37
N THR A 230 -17.28 12.04 -15.26
CA THR A 230 -18.72 11.96 -15.05
C THR A 230 -19.05 10.82 -14.09
N VAL A 231 -19.85 11.11 -13.07
CA VAL A 231 -20.28 10.14 -12.07
C VAL A 231 -21.80 10.14 -11.98
N GLU A 232 -22.43 9.06 -12.47
CA GLU A 232 -23.88 9.02 -12.73
C GLU A 232 -24.75 9.07 -11.47
N SER A 233 -24.25 8.64 -10.32
CA SER A 233 -25.02 8.53 -9.07
C SER A 233 -24.60 9.51 -7.98
N ALA A 234 -23.95 10.63 -8.33
CA ALA A 234 -23.47 11.59 -7.35
C ALA A 234 -24.43 12.76 -7.15
N ASP A 235 -24.67 13.14 -5.89
CA ASP A 235 -25.27 14.41 -5.49
C ASP A 235 -24.22 15.49 -5.19
N GLN A 236 -22.95 15.09 -5.10
CA GLN A 236 -21.82 15.93 -4.74
C GLN A 236 -20.75 15.95 -5.82
N ALA A 237 -19.96 17.01 -5.83
CA ALA A 237 -18.69 17.05 -6.55
C ALA A 237 -17.58 16.47 -5.71
N HIS A 238 -16.77 15.58 -6.30
CA HIS A 238 -15.62 14.94 -5.67
C HIS A 238 -14.33 15.50 -6.27
N LEU A 239 -13.62 16.34 -5.52
CA LEU A 239 -12.37 16.94 -5.95
C LEU A 239 -11.18 16.15 -5.43
N TYR A 240 -10.25 15.83 -6.32
CA TYR A 240 -8.92 15.32 -6.03
C TYR A 240 -7.90 16.31 -6.59
N ILE A 241 -7.05 16.84 -5.70
CA ILE A 241 -6.10 17.92 -6.02
C ILE A 241 -4.71 17.49 -5.56
N GLY A 242 -3.72 17.53 -6.43
CA GLY A 242 -2.36 17.16 -6.02
C GLY A 242 -1.39 16.96 -7.17
N HIS A 243 -0.28 16.34 -6.86
CA HIS A 243 0.82 16.03 -7.78
C HIS A 243 1.67 14.87 -7.23
N LEU A 244 2.61 14.35 -8.02
CA LEU A 244 3.54 13.31 -7.59
C LEU A 244 4.55 13.87 -6.57
N THR A 245 4.91 13.05 -5.58
CA THR A 245 5.90 13.38 -4.56
C THR A 245 7.09 12.42 -4.60
N VAL A 246 7.44 11.77 -3.51
CA VAL A 246 8.66 10.97 -3.37
C VAL A 246 8.35 9.50 -3.09
N PRO A 247 9.27 8.56 -3.41
CA PRO A 247 9.15 7.17 -3.03
C PRO A 247 9.42 6.96 -1.52
N ARG A 248 9.09 5.76 -1.00
CA ARG A 248 9.18 5.40 0.42
C ARG A 248 10.58 5.57 1.03
N ARG A 249 11.63 5.34 0.26
CA ARG A 249 13.03 5.44 0.71
C ARG A 249 13.65 6.84 0.66
N HIS A 250 12.86 7.86 0.31
CA HIS A 250 13.37 9.23 0.20
C HIS A 250 13.75 9.79 1.58
N PRO A 251 14.89 10.51 1.73
CA PRO A 251 15.33 11.05 3.02
C PRO A 251 14.32 12.02 3.65
N ASP A 252 13.57 12.78 2.85
CA ASP A 252 12.56 13.74 3.34
C ASP A 252 11.21 13.08 3.65
N TYR A 253 11.12 11.74 3.61
CA TYR A 253 9.86 11.03 3.84
C TYR A 253 9.21 11.39 5.19
N ALA A 254 10.00 11.39 6.28
CA ALA A 254 9.50 11.72 7.61
C ALA A 254 9.01 13.19 7.72
N ALA A 255 9.71 14.11 7.06
CA ALA A 255 9.30 15.52 7.02
C ALA A 255 7.98 15.71 6.26
N LEU A 256 7.84 15.04 5.10
CA LEU A 256 6.61 15.06 4.33
C LEU A 256 5.43 14.41 5.08
N GLU A 257 5.69 13.36 5.84
CA GLU A 257 4.66 12.73 6.67
C GLU A 257 4.17 13.69 7.80
N LEU A 258 5.07 14.44 8.41
CA LEU A 258 4.70 15.48 9.37
C LEU A 258 3.90 16.59 8.69
N LEU A 259 4.31 17.06 7.53
CA LEU A 259 3.59 18.05 6.74
C LEU A 259 2.18 17.57 6.31
N ALA A 260 2.01 16.27 6.08
CA ALA A 260 0.69 15.70 5.81
C ALA A 260 -0.27 15.90 6.99
N VAL A 261 0.22 15.72 8.23
CA VAL A 261 -0.59 15.97 9.44
C VAL A 261 -1.00 17.43 9.53
N ILE A 262 -0.08 18.36 9.28
CA ILE A 262 -0.37 19.80 9.28
C ILE A 262 -1.39 20.17 8.20
N LEU A 263 -1.29 19.56 6.99
CA LEU A 263 -2.24 19.83 5.93
C LEU A 263 -3.62 19.22 6.18
N GLY A 264 -3.71 18.04 6.82
CA GLY A 264 -5.03 17.45 7.06
C GLY A 264 -5.10 15.91 7.08
N SER A 265 -3.99 15.20 7.37
CA SER A 265 -4.00 13.74 7.57
C SER A 265 -4.08 13.31 9.04
N GLY A 266 -4.30 14.27 9.95
CA GLY A 266 -4.38 14.01 11.39
C GLY A 266 -5.61 13.19 11.81
N ALA A 267 -5.81 13.04 13.13
CA ALA A 267 -6.96 12.33 13.69
C ALA A 267 -8.25 13.08 13.37
N GLY A 268 -8.92 12.60 12.33
CA GLY A 268 -10.32 13.00 12.04
C GLY A 268 -10.40 14.41 11.49
N LEU A 269 -10.33 15.43 11.44
CA LEU A 269 -10.76 16.72 10.89
C LEU A 269 -9.84 17.88 11.28
N THR A 270 -8.63 17.55 11.74
CA THR A 270 -7.62 18.56 12.10
C THR A 270 -6.66 18.81 10.93
N GLY A 271 -6.10 20.01 10.87
CA GLY A 271 -5.17 20.46 9.85
C GLY A 271 -5.71 21.64 9.04
N ARG A 272 -4.82 22.31 8.29
CA ARG A 272 -5.14 23.57 7.59
C ARG A 272 -6.30 23.44 6.60
N ILE A 273 -6.33 22.36 5.82
CA ILE A 273 -7.37 22.14 4.80
C ILE A 273 -8.73 21.84 5.43
N PRO A 274 -8.90 20.85 6.33
CA PRO A 274 -10.17 20.66 7.04
C PRO A 274 -10.63 21.89 7.81
N GLU A 275 -9.75 22.57 8.51
CA GLU A 275 -10.10 23.78 9.27
C GLU A 275 -10.66 24.87 8.36
N ARG A 276 -10.02 25.11 7.21
CA ARG A 276 -10.51 26.11 6.25
C ARG A 276 -11.79 25.67 5.57
N ILE A 277 -11.79 24.51 4.94
CA ILE A 277 -12.87 24.05 4.05
C ILE A 277 -14.12 23.73 4.84
N ARG A 278 -13.97 23.09 6.02
CA ARG A 278 -15.11 22.64 6.83
C ARG A 278 -15.50 23.66 7.90
N GLU A 279 -14.55 24.07 8.75
CA GLU A 279 -14.87 24.84 9.96
C GLU A 279 -15.11 26.31 9.65
N ARG A 280 -14.28 26.93 8.80
CA ARG A 280 -14.38 28.37 8.52
C ARG A 280 -15.33 28.68 7.38
N GLU A 281 -15.27 27.94 6.30
CA GLU A 281 -16.03 28.26 5.08
C GLU A 281 -17.28 27.38 4.91
N GLY A 282 -17.42 26.27 5.65
CA GLY A 282 -18.60 25.40 5.60
C GLY A 282 -18.85 24.76 4.24
N LEU A 283 -17.81 24.58 3.41
CA LEU A 283 -17.95 24.13 2.04
C LEU A 283 -18.13 22.61 1.92
N ALA A 284 -17.60 21.84 2.87
CA ALA A 284 -17.62 20.39 2.81
C ALA A 284 -17.60 19.75 4.20
N TYR A 285 -18.27 18.61 4.34
CA TYR A 285 -18.16 17.80 5.54
C TYR A 285 -16.86 16.97 5.55
N THR A 286 -16.45 16.48 4.39
CA THR A 286 -15.25 15.65 4.23
C THR A 286 -14.18 16.42 3.46
N ALA A 287 -13.06 16.69 4.13
CA ALA A 287 -11.85 17.23 3.54
C ALA A 287 -10.63 16.64 4.24
N TYR A 288 -9.63 16.20 3.49
CA TYR A 288 -8.36 15.71 4.03
C TYR A 288 -7.22 15.91 3.04
N ALA A 289 -5.98 15.79 3.52
CA ALA A 289 -4.81 15.78 2.64
C ALA A 289 -3.76 14.75 3.10
N GLN A 290 -3.07 14.15 2.14
CA GLN A 290 -1.94 13.24 2.35
C GLN A 290 -0.82 13.65 1.40
N THR A 291 0.43 13.63 1.84
CA THR A 291 1.59 14.01 1.01
C THR A 291 2.32 12.82 0.40
N LEU A 292 2.05 11.62 0.88
CA LEU A 292 2.78 10.39 0.54
C LEU A 292 1.85 9.24 0.14
N ALA A 293 0.63 9.57 -0.32
CA ALA A 293 -0.35 8.55 -0.68
C ALA A 293 0.21 7.62 -1.77
N GLY A 294 0.26 6.32 -1.47
CA GLY A 294 0.77 5.30 -2.37
C GLY A 294 2.28 5.34 -2.63
N ALA A 295 3.06 6.02 -1.79
CA ALA A 295 4.52 5.96 -1.87
C ALA A 295 5.02 4.55 -1.56
N GLY A 296 5.84 4.03 -2.46
CA GLY A 296 6.42 2.69 -2.38
C GLY A 296 7.75 2.66 -3.12
N GLU A 297 7.96 1.68 -3.97
CA GLU A 297 9.08 1.65 -4.92
C GLU A 297 9.02 2.89 -5.85
N ASP A 298 7.80 3.23 -6.29
CA ASP A 298 7.52 4.38 -7.14
C ASP A 298 7.13 5.60 -6.29
N PRO A 299 7.20 6.82 -6.87
CA PRO A 299 6.77 8.03 -6.20
C PRO A 299 5.31 7.96 -5.71
N GLY A 300 5.10 8.43 -4.47
CA GLY A 300 3.77 8.70 -3.95
C GLY A 300 3.21 10.00 -4.53
N ARG A 301 2.14 10.49 -3.93
CA ARG A 301 1.49 11.73 -4.33
C ARG A 301 1.01 12.55 -3.14
N LEU A 302 1.09 13.86 -3.28
CA LEU A 302 0.20 14.76 -2.56
C LEU A 302 -1.21 14.54 -3.12
N VAL A 303 -2.16 14.34 -2.26
CA VAL A 303 -3.59 14.34 -2.59
C VAL A 303 -4.36 15.08 -1.51
N ALA A 304 -5.11 16.10 -1.90
CA ALA A 304 -6.17 16.66 -1.11
C ALA A 304 -7.51 16.23 -1.72
N TYR A 305 -8.42 15.78 -0.88
CA TYR A 305 -9.76 15.37 -1.27
C TYR A 305 -10.80 16.23 -0.59
N VAL A 306 -11.82 16.63 -1.36
CA VAL A 306 -12.97 17.38 -0.85
C VAL A 306 -14.24 16.86 -1.54
N ALA A 307 -15.25 16.53 -0.71
CA ALA A 307 -16.60 16.25 -1.19
C ALA A 307 -17.50 17.46 -0.86
N THR A 308 -17.99 18.14 -1.88
CA THR A 308 -18.72 19.42 -1.75
C THR A 308 -19.90 19.52 -2.72
N SER A 309 -20.73 20.55 -2.58
CA SER A 309 -21.73 20.86 -3.60
C SER A 309 -21.07 21.25 -4.94
N PRO A 310 -21.64 20.87 -6.09
CA PRO A 310 -21.13 21.34 -7.39
C PRO A 310 -20.95 22.85 -7.48
N ASP A 311 -21.85 23.62 -6.88
CA ASP A 311 -21.82 25.09 -6.89
C ASP A 311 -20.65 25.66 -6.09
N THR A 312 -20.15 24.96 -5.08
CA THR A 312 -19.06 25.40 -4.22
C THR A 312 -17.70 24.77 -4.58
N ALA A 313 -17.68 23.88 -5.58
CA ALA A 313 -16.49 23.14 -5.98
C ALA A 313 -15.30 24.04 -6.34
N ALA A 314 -15.52 25.11 -7.08
CA ALA A 314 -14.48 26.06 -7.47
C ALA A 314 -13.89 26.81 -6.25
N GLN A 315 -14.71 27.16 -5.27
CA GLN A 315 -14.27 27.81 -4.04
C GLN A 315 -13.45 26.82 -3.18
N ALA A 316 -13.90 25.59 -3.06
CA ALA A 316 -13.19 24.55 -2.34
C ALA A 316 -11.82 24.22 -2.97
N GLU A 317 -11.75 24.13 -4.30
CA GLU A 317 -10.51 23.98 -5.05
C GLU A 317 -9.51 25.11 -4.76
N LEU A 318 -9.98 26.36 -4.85
CA LEU A 318 -9.16 27.53 -4.55
C LEU A 318 -8.64 27.49 -3.12
N GLY A 319 -9.52 27.20 -2.14
CA GLY A 319 -9.16 27.10 -0.73
C GLY A 319 -8.06 26.07 -0.45
N VAL A 320 -8.16 24.88 -1.08
CA VAL A 320 -7.12 23.84 -0.97
C VAL A 320 -5.80 24.29 -1.58
N ALA A 321 -5.84 24.87 -2.79
CA ALA A 321 -4.63 25.32 -3.49
C ALA A 321 -3.90 26.44 -2.72
N GLU A 322 -4.65 27.39 -2.14
CA GLU A 322 -4.11 28.47 -1.33
C GLU A 322 -3.50 27.97 -0.01
N GLU A 323 -4.08 26.96 0.66
CA GLU A 323 -3.48 26.40 1.88
C GLU A 323 -2.17 25.66 1.59
N ILE A 324 -2.10 24.94 0.47
CA ILE A 324 -0.84 24.31 0.03
C ILE A 324 0.21 25.38 -0.30
N ALA A 325 -0.17 26.42 -1.05
CA ALA A 325 0.73 27.53 -1.38
C ALA A 325 1.18 28.26 -0.13
N ARG A 326 0.28 28.56 0.80
CA ARG A 326 0.57 29.23 2.06
C ARG A 326 1.57 28.46 2.92
N LEU A 327 1.48 27.13 2.94
CA LEU A 327 2.44 26.29 3.65
C LEU A 327 3.83 26.39 3.02
N VAL A 328 3.93 26.42 1.68
CA VAL A 328 5.20 26.53 0.95
C VAL A 328 5.83 27.92 1.11
N ASP A 329 5.03 28.99 1.00
CA ASP A 329 5.49 30.37 0.95
C ASP A 329 5.77 30.96 2.35
N HIS A 330 4.92 30.64 3.31
CA HIS A 330 4.99 31.21 4.67
C HIS A 330 5.49 30.22 5.73
N GLY A 331 5.63 28.92 5.36
CA GLY A 331 6.12 27.86 6.26
C GLY A 331 5.07 27.41 7.28
N ILE A 332 5.57 26.84 8.37
CA ILE A 332 4.81 26.31 9.49
C ILE A 332 5.17 27.07 10.77
N ASP A 333 4.27 27.13 11.73
CA ASP A 333 4.60 27.67 13.05
C ASP A 333 5.09 26.56 14.01
N GLU A 334 5.65 26.96 15.16
CA GLU A 334 6.23 26.02 16.12
C GLU A 334 5.16 25.14 16.77
N ARG A 335 3.96 25.65 16.94
CA ARG A 335 2.83 24.92 17.50
C ARG A 335 2.35 23.83 16.53
N GLU A 336 2.18 24.14 15.25
CA GLU A 336 1.84 23.16 14.21
C GLU A 336 2.87 22.03 14.14
N LEU A 337 4.16 22.39 14.22
CA LEU A 337 5.26 21.42 14.23
C LEU A 337 5.15 20.47 15.43
N GLU A 338 4.96 21.02 16.64
CA GLU A 338 4.91 20.24 17.86
C GLU A 338 3.65 19.38 17.96
N ASP A 339 2.50 19.92 17.59
CA ASP A 339 1.23 19.20 17.56
C ASP A 339 1.31 18.01 16.57
N ALA A 340 1.82 18.21 15.36
CA ALA A 340 1.99 17.16 14.36
C ALA A 340 3.03 16.11 14.79
N ARG A 341 4.15 16.55 15.38
CA ARG A 341 5.18 15.65 15.93
C ARG A 341 4.61 14.78 17.04
N SER A 342 3.93 15.40 18.00
CA SER A 342 3.30 14.71 19.12
C SER A 342 2.28 13.69 18.66
N TYR A 343 1.45 14.03 17.66
CA TYR A 343 0.51 13.12 17.05
C TYR A 343 1.20 11.90 16.44
N LEU A 344 2.23 12.09 15.60
CA LEU A 344 2.95 10.99 14.96
C LEU A 344 3.68 10.11 15.98
N LEU A 345 4.36 10.72 16.95
CA LEU A 345 5.05 9.97 18.01
C LEU A 345 4.08 9.19 18.89
N GLY A 346 2.90 9.75 19.18
CA GLY A 346 1.85 9.08 19.94
C GLY A 346 1.28 7.85 19.21
N ARG A 347 1.36 7.81 17.88
CA ARG A 347 0.91 6.66 17.07
C ARG A 347 1.97 5.56 16.93
N GLU A 348 3.24 5.84 17.18
CA GLU A 348 4.32 4.86 17.00
C GLU A 348 4.17 3.58 17.84
N PRO A 349 3.70 3.59 19.10
CA PRO A 349 3.45 2.36 19.84
C PRO A 349 2.41 1.46 19.13
N PHE A 350 1.34 2.05 18.58
CA PHE A 350 0.28 1.29 17.89
C PHE A 350 0.76 0.63 16.59
N ARG A 351 1.77 1.20 15.94
CA ARG A 351 2.38 0.59 14.75
C ARG A 351 3.14 -0.71 15.06
N ARG A 352 3.46 -0.95 16.33
CA ARG A 352 4.30 -2.05 16.83
C ARG A 352 3.61 -2.88 17.89
N GLU A 353 2.30 -2.76 18.00
CA GLU A 353 1.52 -3.35 19.09
C GLU A 353 1.40 -4.88 18.98
N THR A 354 1.26 -5.40 17.77
CA THR A 354 0.98 -6.82 17.52
C THR A 354 2.07 -7.49 16.69
N ALA A 355 2.15 -8.83 16.75
CA ALA A 355 3.02 -9.62 15.89
C ALA A 355 2.74 -9.35 14.40
N ARG A 356 1.44 -9.25 14.02
CA ARG A 356 0.99 -8.89 12.67
C ARG A 356 1.63 -7.58 12.20
N ARG A 357 1.49 -6.51 12.97
CA ARG A 357 2.04 -5.19 12.63
C ARG A 357 3.57 -5.21 12.56
N TRP A 358 4.24 -5.98 13.42
CA TRP A 358 5.68 -6.16 13.30
C TRP A 358 6.08 -6.89 12.03
N ALA A 359 5.38 -7.97 11.65
CA ALA A 359 5.66 -8.67 10.40
C ALA A 359 5.48 -7.75 9.18
N ASP A 360 4.42 -6.93 9.16
CA ASP A 360 4.17 -5.96 8.09
C ASP A 360 5.27 -4.89 8.02
N LEU A 361 5.74 -4.35 9.15
CA LEU A 361 6.86 -3.39 9.18
C LEU A 361 8.19 -4.02 8.72
N LEU A 362 8.44 -5.29 9.07
CA LEU A 362 9.63 -6.01 8.62
C LEU A 362 9.59 -6.28 7.12
N LEU A 363 8.41 -6.64 6.60
CA LEU A 363 8.18 -6.82 5.18
C LEU A 363 8.43 -5.51 4.42
N GLU A 364 7.79 -4.41 4.84
CA GLU A 364 7.97 -3.08 4.27
C GLU A 364 9.45 -2.67 4.24
N ALA A 365 10.15 -2.88 5.34
CA ALA A 365 11.55 -2.52 5.45
C ALA A 365 12.45 -3.33 4.49
N GLU A 366 12.17 -4.62 4.27
CA GLU A 366 12.91 -5.42 3.30
C GLU A 366 12.54 -5.06 1.86
N GLN A 367 11.25 -4.86 1.60
CA GLN A 367 10.70 -4.52 0.29
C GLN A 367 11.33 -3.23 -0.26
N TYR A 368 11.46 -2.20 0.57
CA TYR A 368 12.00 -0.91 0.17
C TYR A 368 13.48 -0.72 0.50
N GLY A 369 14.18 -1.76 0.97
CA GLY A 369 15.60 -1.67 1.31
C GLY A 369 15.89 -0.69 2.46
N LEU A 370 14.96 -0.58 3.42
CA LEU A 370 15.11 0.27 4.59
C LEU A 370 16.03 -0.41 5.63
N PRO A 371 16.67 0.37 6.52
CA PRO A 371 17.50 -0.18 7.57
C PRO A 371 16.75 -1.18 8.47
N LEU A 372 17.47 -2.14 9.06
CA LEU A 372 16.89 -3.14 9.97
C LEU A 372 16.23 -2.53 11.21
N ASP A 373 16.67 -1.35 11.60
CA ASP A 373 16.17 -0.55 12.71
C ASP A 373 15.25 0.60 12.27
N ASP A 374 14.71 0.55 11.03
CA ASP A 374 13.89 1.63 10.45
C ASP A 374 12.79 2.12 11.39
N SER A 375 12.03 1.20 12.00
CA SER A 375 10.96 1.58 12.93
C SER A 375 11.44 2.35 14.18
N GLN A 376 12.71 2.16 14.58
CA GLN A 376 13.33 2.89 15.69
C GLN A 376 13.92 4.21 15.21
N ARG A 377 14.60 4.19 14.04
CA ARG A 377 15.13 5.40 13.38
C ARG A 377 14.03 6.39 13.10
N ARG A 378 12.89 5.92 12.58
CA ARG A 378 11.73 6.78 12.33
C ARG A 378 11.32 7.59 13.58
N THR A 379 11.29 6.96 14.75
CA THR A 379 10.98 7.68 16.00
C THR A 379 12.02 8.75 16.32
N ALA A 380 13.31 8.46 16.08
CA ALA A 380 14.40 9.42 16.27
C ALA A 380 14.35 10.54 15.23
N ASP A 381 14.09 10.20 13.97
CA ASP A 381 13.96 11.16 12.87
C ASP A 381 12.81 12.13 13.11
N LEU A 382 11.62 11.65 13.51
CA LEU A 382 10.49 12.51 13.86
C LEU A 382 10.80 13.46 15.01
N ARG A 383 11.58 13.02 16.00
CA ARG A 383 12.02 13.89 17.11
C ARG A 383 13.04 14.93 16.68
N ALA A 384 13.87 14.60 15.70
CA ALA A 384 14.93 15.47 15.21
C ALA A 384 14.45 16.50 14.18
N LEU A 385 13.24 16.32 13.61
CA LEU A 385 12.67 17.28 12.66
C LEU A 385 12.53 18.66 13.32
N ASP A 386 13.09 19.65 12.68
CA ASP A 386 12.89 21.05 13.03
C ASP A 386 12.08 21.78 11.95
N ARG A 387 11.66 22.99 12.24
CA ARG A 387 10.90 23.83 11.33
C ARG A 387 11.63 24.04 10.00
N ARG A 388 12.94 24.31 10.06
CA ARG A 388 13.77 24.56 8.88
C ARG A 388 13.80 23.36 7.93
N THR A 389 13.96 22.16 8.46
CA THR A 389 13.96 20.90 7.70
C THR A 389 12.59 20.65 7.06
N CYS A 390 11.50 20.82 7.80
CA CYS A 390 10.14 20.66 7.28
C CYS A 390 9.83 21.68 6.18
N GLU A 391 10.18 22.96 6.37
CA GLU A 391 9.98 24.00 5.35
C GLU A 391 10.85 23.77 4.09
N ALA A 392 12.07 23.26 4.26
CA ALA A 392 12.91 22.88 3.12
C ALA A 392 12.27 21.73 2.32
N ALA A 393 11.75 20.69 3.00
CA ALA A 393 11.03 19.61 2.36
C ALA A 393 9.74 20.10 1.67
N ALA A 394 8.99 21.01 2.30
CA ALA A 394 7.81 21.63 1.69
C ALA A 394 8.16 22.32 0.37
N ARG A 395 9.16 23.21 0.38
CA ARG A 395 9.60 23.94 -0.82
C ARG A 395 10.13 23.01 -1.94
N SER A 396 10.74 21.90 -1.56
CA SER A 396 11.30 20.95 -2.54
C SER A 396 10.25 20.04 -3.18
N HIS A 397 9.24 19.65 -2.42
CA HIS A 397 8.34 18.58 -2.80
C HIS A 397 6.86 18.95 -2.89
N LEU A 398 6.41 20.04 -2.27
CA LEU A 398 5.06 20.55 -2.44
C LEU A 398 5.10 21.68 -3.47
N ARG A 399 4.58 21.42 -4.66
CA ARG A 399 4.70 22.31 -5.83
C ARG A 399 3.32 22.88 -6.23
N PRO A 400 2.87 23.98 -5.63
CA PRO A 400 1.54 24.55 -5.92
C PRO A 400 1.31 24.81 -7.41
N ALA A 401 2.36 25.21 -8.13
CA ALA A 401 2.30 25.44 -9.56
C ALA A 401 2.07 24.19 -10.41
N GLU A 402 2.29 22.99 -9.86
CA GLU A 402 2.12 21.72 -10.56
C GLU A 402 0.85 20.97 -10.14
N LEU A 403 0.01 21.57 -9.30
CA LEU A 403 -1.25 20.95 -8.89
C LEU A 403 -2.10 20.58 -10.09
N ARG A 404 -2.59 19.36 -10.09
CA ARG A 404 -3.57 18.79 -11.01
C ARG A 404 -4.87 18.62 -10.28
N VAL A 405 -5.97 18.89 -10.93
CA VAL A 405 -7.31 18.80 -10.36
C VAL A 405 -8.11 17.80 -11.14
N THR A 406 -8.62 16.79 -10.47
CA THR A 406 -9.62 15.89 -11.01
C THR A 406 -10.92 16.12 -10.27
N ILE A 407 -11.98 16.39 -11.02
CA ILE A 407 -13.31 16.61 -10.48
C ILE A 407 -14.28 15.56 -11.01
N GLY A 408 -14.89 14.81 -10.10
CA GLY A 408 -16.05 13.97 -10.36
C GLY A 408 -17.31 14.79 -10.21
N LEU A 409 -18.06 14.94 -11.27
CA LEU A 409 -19.34 15.68 -11.28
C LEU A 409 -20.51 14.75 -11.55
N PRO A 410 -21.72 15.07 -11.01
CA PRO A 410 -22.96 14.44 -11.42
C PRO A 410 -23.12 14.47 -12.94
N GLY A 411 -23.65 13.36 -13.53
CA GLY A 411 -23.93 13.23 -14.95
C GLY A 411 -25.19 13.97 -15.37
#